data_a62deedef99add020c6d6d9d2db6f1fe
#
_entry.id   a62deedef99add020c6d6d9d2db6f1fe
#
_cell.length_a   1.000
_cell.length_b   1.000
_cell.length_c   1.000
_cell.angle_alpha   90.00
_cell.angle_beta   90.00
_cell.angle_gamma   90.00
#
_symmetry.space_group_name_H-M   'P 1'
#
loop_
_entity.id
_entity.type
_entity.pdbx_description
1 polymer ?
#
loop_
_entity_poly.entity_id
_entity_poly.type
_entity_poly.pdbx_seq_one_letter_code
_entity_poly.pdbx_strand_id
1 'polypeptide(L)'
;MAVIELKQYSQHLSSSDLATALRAKVSGEKITFDFGGVESVSPVFLESLFGKLMETMGHKMFHEHVGWSGLDDAQMQVLGEILSSHDHKR
;
A
#
# COMPACT_ATOMS: atom_id res chain seq x y z
N MET A 1 0.49 -12.28 -11.66
CA MET A 1 -0.23 -11.19 -11.02
C MET A 1 -1.05 -11.72 -9.85
N ALA A 2 -1.04 -11.02 -8.74
CA ALA A 2 -1.73 -11.47 -7.54
C ALA A 2 -2.57 -10.33 -6.96
N VAL A 3 -3.67 -10.70 -6.31
CA VAL A 3 -4.53 -9.74 -5.62
C VAL A 3 -4.60 -10.16 -4.16
N ILE A 4 -4.35 -9.21 -3.26
CA ILE A 4 -4.42 -9.46 -1.83
C ILE A 4 -5.62 -8.71 -1.29
N GLU A 5 -6.62 -9.43 -0.80
CA GLU A 5 -7.81 -8.83 -0.22
C GLU A 5 -7.56 -8.52 1.24
N LEU A 6 -7.40 -7.26 1.55
CA LEU A 6 -7.00 -6.86 2.89
C LEU A 6 -8.08 -7.08 3.93
N LYS A 7 -9.34 -7.09 3.51
CA LYS A 7 -10.44 -7.36 4.45
C LYS A 7 -10.33 -8.74 5.11
N GLN A 8 -9.59 -9.64 4.48
CA GLN A 8 -9.39 -10.97 5.05
C GLN A 8 -8.42 -10.96 6.22
N TYR A 9 -7.67 -9.88 6.37
CA TYR A 9 -6.73 -9.72 7.47
C TYR A 9 -7.31 -8.89 8.59
N SER A 10 -8.01 -7.80 8.25
CA SER A 10 -8.58 -6.92 9.25
C SER A 10 -9.53 -5.94 8.58
N GLN A 11 -10.56 -5.52 9.33
CA GLN A 11 -11.44 -4.44 8.89
C GLN A 11 -10.87 -3.07 9.20
N HIS A 12 -9.90 -3.01 10.10
CA HIS A 12 -9.30 -1.75 10.52
C HIS A 12 -7.80 -1.86 10.31
N LEU A 13 -7.31 -1.23 9.27
CA LEU A 13 -5.91 -1.37 8.89
C LEU A 13 -5.11 -0.24 9.52
N SER A 14 -4.49 -0.55 10.64
CA SER A 14 -3.70 0.44 11.37
C SER A 14 -2.38 -0.11 11.91
N SER A 15 -2.12 -1.41 11.71
CA SER A 15 -0.95 -2.06 12.28
C SER A 15 0.23 -2.01 11.33
N SER A 16 1.35 -1.50 11.79
CA SER A 16 2.57 -1.55 11.00
C SER A 16 3.12 -2.97 10.87
N ASP A 17 2.79 -3.84 11.82
CA ASP A 17 3.20 -5.24 11.73
C ASP A 17 2.53 -5.92 10.54
N LEU A 18 1.24 -5.64 10.35
CA LEU A 18 0.54 -6.20 9.19
C LEU A 18 1.11 -5.63 7.90
N ALA A 19 1.41 -4.34 7.87
CA ALA A 19 2.00 -3.73 6.69
C ALA A 19 3.35 -4.38 6.36
N THR A 20 4.15 -4.67 7.37
CA THR A 20 5.43 -5.33 7.17
C THR A 20 5.25 -6.72 6.57
N ALA A 21 4.26 -7.47 7.09
CA ALA A 21 3.98 -8.80 6.57
C ALA A 21 3.51 -8.74 5.12
N LEU A 22 2.71 -7.74 4.77
CA LEU A 22 2.24 -7.59 3.40
C LEU A 22 3.35 -7.19 2.46
N ARG A 23 4.28 -6.35 2.92
CA ARG A 23 5.43 -5.98 2.09
C ARG A 23 6.25 -7.20 1.69
N ALA A 24 6.34 -8.17 2.58
CA ALA A 24 7.12 -9.37 2.30
C ALA A 24 6.52 -10.21 1.18
N LYS A 25 5.27 -9.97 0.82
CA LYS A 25 4.62 -10.72 -0.26
C LYS A 25 4.94 -10.14 -1.63
N VAL A 26 5.49 -8.96 -1.68
CA VAL A 26 5.85 -8.33 -2.95
C VAL A 26 7.21 -8.85 -3.37
N SER A 27 7.26 -9.59 -4.46
CA SER A 27 8.47 -10.32 -4.80
C SER A 27 8.80 -10.30 -6.28
N GLY A 28 8.50 -9.24 -6.96
CA GLY A 28 8.89 -9.12 -8.36
C GLY A 28 7.78 -9.31 -9.35
N GLU A 29 6.66 -9.89 -8.96
CA GLU A 29 5.52 -9.93 -9.85
C GLU A 29 4.51 -8.88 -9.38
N LYS A 30 3.61 -8.54 -10.27
CA LYS A 30 2.65 -7.50 -9.97
C LYS A 30 1.67 -7.94 -8.89
N ILE A 31 1.45 -7.08 -7.91
CA ILE A 31 0.51 -7.32 -6.83
C ILE A 31 -0.43 -6.15 -6.72
N THR A 32 -1.71 -6.44 -6.55
CA THR A 32 -2.73 -5.42 -6.29
C THR A 32 -3.27 -5.63 -4.88
N PHE A 33 -3.26 -4.57 -4.08
CA PHE A 33 -3.84 -4.59 -2.75
C PHE A 33 -5.27 -4.10 -2.84
N ASP A 34 -6.21 -4.98 -2.51
CA ASP A 34 -7.63 -4.67 -2.62
C ASP A 34 -8.16 -4.27 -1.25
N PHE A 35 -8.56 -3.01 -1.12
CA PHE A 35 -9.09 -2.45 0.11
C PHE A 35 -10.61 -2.51 0.18
N GLY A 36 -11.26 -3.11 -0.81
CA GLY A 36 -12.72 -3.19 -0.82
C GLY A 36 -13.23 -3.94 0.39
N GLY A 37 -14.25 -3.39 1.05
CA GLY A 37 -14.83 -4.02 2.22
C GLY A 37 -14.13 -3.72 3.54
N VAL A 38 -13.00 -3.04 3.51
CA VAL A 38 -12.30 -2.63 4.72
C VAL A 38 -12.95 -1.38 5.27
N GLU A 39 -13.21 -1.33 6.58
CA GLU A 39 -13.91 -0.20 7.17
C GLU A 39 -13.04 1.01 7.37
N SER A 40 -11.79 0.82 7.74
CA SER A 40 -10.91 1.97 7.95
C SER A 40 -9.47 1.62 7.63
N VAL A 41 -8.74 2.62 7.16
CA VAL A 41 -7.33 2.49 6.83
C VAL A 41 -6.63 3.72 7.38
N SER A 42 -5.67 3.53 8.27
CA SER A 42 -4.98 4.69 8.85
C SER A 42 -3.84 5.15 7.94
N PRO A 43 -3.49 6.43 8.03
CA PRO A 43 -2.32 6.92 7.28
C PRO A 43 -1.04 6.19 7.66
N VAL A 44 -0.92 5.76 8.91
CA VAL A 44 0.26 5.02 9.34
C VAL A 44 0.37 3.70 8.59
N PHE A 45 -0.76 3.01 8.37
CA PHE A 45 -0.74 1.77 7.62
C PHE A 45 -0.31 2.01 6.18
N LEU A 46 -0.86 3.03 5.54
CA LEU A 46 -0.52 3.34 4.16
C LEU A 46 0.95 3.72 4.03
N GLU A 47 1.46 4.48 4.98
CA GLU A 47 2.86 4.87 4.99
C GLU A 47 3.75 3.64 5.18
N SER A 48 3.39 2.77 6.13
CA SER A 48 4.20 1.58 6.41
C SER A 48 4.18 0.58 5.26
N LEU A 49 3.11 0.56 4.49
CA LEU A 49 3.00 -0.37 3.37
C LEU A 49 3.56 0.26 2.09
N PHE A 50 2.91 1.31 1.60
CA PHE A 50 3.25 1.86 0.29
C PHE A 50 4.48 2.76 0.33
N GLY A 51 4.63 3.55 1.39
CA GLY A 51 5.79 4.40 1.51
C GLY A 51 7.07 3.59 1.57
N LYS A 52 7.05 2.54 2.38
CA LYS A 52 8.24 1.69 2.51
C LYS A 52 8.52 0.88 1.25
N LEU A 53 7.48 0.44 0.56
CA LEU A 53 7.67 -0.26 -0.71
C LEU A 53 8.32 0.67 -1.73
N MET A 54 7.87 1.91 -1.79
CA MET A 54 8.46 2.84 -2.74
C MET A 54 9.93 3.12 -2.41
N GLU A 55 10.25 3.24 -1.12
CA GLU A 55 11.64 3.44 -0.73
C GLU A 55 12.52 2.25 -1.10
N THR A 56 11.98 1.05 -0.96
CA THR A 56 12.75 -0.17 -1.19
C THR A 56 12.90 -0.49 -2.67
N MET A 57 11.81 -0.37 -3.42
CA MET A 57 11.79 -0.76 -4.83
C MET A 57 12.24 0.35 -5.76
N GLY A 58 12.06 1.60 -5.34
CA GLY A 58 12.26 2.72 -6.23
C GLY A 58 10.99 3.08 -6.97
N HIS A 59 10.92 4.29 -7.45
CA HIS A 59 9.73 4.85 -8.06
C HIS A 59 9.22 4.00 -9.23
N LYS A 60 10.11 3.66 -10.13
CA LYS A 60 9.71 2.96 -11.35
C LYS A 60 9.19 1.56 -11.04
N MET A 61 9.94 0.80 -10.24
CA MET A 61 9.53 -0.56 -9.91
C MET A 61 8.22 -0.56 -9.12
N PHE A 62 8.06 0.40 -8.23
CA PHE A 62 6.84 0.49 -7.44
C PHE A 62 5.62 0.65 -8.35
N HIS A 63 5.68 1.59 -9.28
CA HIS A 63 4.53 1.84 -10.14
C HIS A 63 4.28 0.71 -11.13
N GLU A 64 5.30 -0.05 -11.46
CA GLU A 64 5.11 -1.17 -12.37
C GLU A 64 4.55 -2.41 -11.69
N HIS A 65 4.83 -2.59 -10.40
CA HIS A 65 4.53 -3.85 -9.74
C HIS A 65 3.52 -3.75 -8.60
N VAL A 66 3.18 -2.56 -8.14
CA VAL A 66 2.27 -2.40 -7.02
C VAL A 66 1.04 -1.62 -7.45
N GLY A 67 -0.12 -2.21 -7.23
CA GLY A 67 -1.39 -1.54 -7.51
C GLY A 67 -2.28 -1.57 -6.29
N TRP A 68 -3.37 -0.83 -6.36
CA TRP A 68 -4.34 -0.82 -5.28
C TRP A 68 -5.72 -0.52 -5.84
N SER A 69 -6.75 -0.95 -5.11
CA SER A 69 -8.13 -0.68 -5.48
C SER A 69 -8.97 -0.61 -4.21
N GLY A 70 -10.15 -0.04 -4.32
CA GLY A 70 -11.09 -0.03 -3.22
C GLY A 70 -10.89 1.07 -2.19
N LEU A 71 -9.98 2.00 -2.43
CA LEU A 71 -9.79 3.14 -1.53
C LEU A 71 -10.81 4.23 -1.88
N ASP A 72 -11.32 4.93 -0.85
CA ASP A 72 -12.19 6.06 -1.10
C ASP A 72 -11.36 7.31 -1.41
N ASP A 73 -12.04 8.41 -1.71
CA ASP A 73 -11.36 9.63 -2.14
C ASP A 73 -10.41 10.17 -1.07
N ALA A 74 -10.84 10.13 0.19
CA ALA A 74 -9.99 10.63 1.27
C ALA A 74 -8.74 9.78 1.42
N GLN A 75 -8.91 8.46 1.32
CA GLN A 75 -7.78 7.55 1.42
C GLN A 75 -6.84 7.69 0.23
N MET A 76 -7.40 7.89 -0.97
CA MET A 76 -6.57 8.12 -2.15
C MET A 76 -5.76 9.39 -2.02
N GLN A 77 -6.34 10.42 -1.42
CA GLN A 77 -5.60 11.66 -1.23
C GLN A 77 -4.43 11.46 -0.27
N VAL A 78 -4.67 10.75 0.82
CA VAL A 78 -3.61 10.45 1.78
C VAL A 78 -2.50 9.64 1.11
N LEU A 79 -2.88 8.62 0.35
CA LEU A 79 -1.90 7.81 -0.35
C LEU A 79 -1.09 8.64 -1.34
N GLY A 80 -1.75 9.53 -2.08
CA GLY A 80 -1.06 10.41 -3.01
C GLY A 80 -0.02 11.28 -2.33
N GLU A 81 -0.35 11.79 -1.14
CA GLU A 81 0.59 12.60 -0.39
C GLU A 81 1.77 11.78 0.09
N ILE A 82 1.53 10.56 0.53
CA ILE A 82 2.59 9.67 0.98
C ILE A 82 3.54 9.35 -0.18
N LEU A 83 2.99 8.97 -1.31
CA LEU A 83 3.82 8.61 -2.46
C LEU A 83 4.60 9.81 -2.99
N SER A 84 3.99 10.97 -2.98
CA SER A 84 4.65 12.18 -3.41
C SER A 84 5.84 12.50 -2.50
N SER A 85 5.65 12.31 -1.20
CA SER A 85 6.70 12.57 -0.23
C SER A 85 7.90 11.63 -0.43
N HIS A 86 7.64 10.37 -0.69
CA HIS A 86 8.73 9.41 -0.89
C HIS A 86 9.35 9.50 -2.28
N ASP A 87 8.56 9.94 -3.25
CA ASP A 87 9.02 10.08 -4.62
C ASP A 87 9.93 11.27 -4.81
N HIS A 88 10.00 12.14 -3.82
CA HIS A 88 10.68 13.38 -3.88
C HIS A 88 12.16 13.30 -3.72
N LYS A 89 12.67 12.17 -3.53
CA LYS A 89 14.03 12.05 -3.30
C LYS A 89 14.80 12.22 -4.52
N ARG A 90 15.81 12.62 -4.46
CA ARG A 90 16.54 12.72 -5.60
C ARG A 90 17.77 12.60 -5.32
#